data_b3f761390d7253fd2541002cd370ce10
#
_entry.id   b3f761390d7253fd2541002cd370ce10
#
_cell.length_a   1.000
_cell.length_b   1.000
_cell.length_c   1.000
_cell.angle_alpha   90.00
_cell.angle_beta   90.00
_cell.angle_gamma   90.00
#
_symmetry.space_group_name_H-M   'P 1'
#
loop_
_entity.id
_entity.type
_entity.pdbx_description
1 polymer ?
#
loop_
_entity_poly.entity_id
_entity_poly.type
_entity_poly.pdbx_seq_one_letter_code
_entity_poly.pdbx_strand_id
1 'polypeptide(L)'
;MARLGDPADVRLVVCFLRSLRKWSQEQFARTSGVDRGLISDYELGAKVPRRRTLERLAVAVGLPYSWVETLLPIFREARLESEERLAAGVAVTTETEVTEKAGAGLEGVLVEAVLPRLTPFLMELEALGSEEPIPAGEERARARALCDSLLAMPFRRWRVTVEREPKYWTWAVAERLCAESERAAAHRADQAVVLARLALRVAELVAGSESSRLHLEGYIWGFLANALRVQGDLSGADEAFLSSDRLSIARRPADPDLLDGSRLLDLKASLRRQQGRQAEACALLDKALAASSTGEGRARILFKKSMSSTRRGHYEDSIDLLRQAEALIDGVEDRRLPWLVSFSLASNLGHLGKYKEAEALLPTVRQSAEKLKNELDLKRLRWLEGRVAAGLGRREQALAALEEVKRYFTEERIAFDAALASLEVAVLYLEEGRTREVKILADEMLWIFEAQGVAEEALAAIRLFYEAATREEATAELARQTVELLRKAQL
;
A
#
# COMPACT_ATOMS: atom_id res chain seq x y z
N MET A 1 -39.30 7.92 -10.19
CA MET A 1 -38.45 6.87 -10.75
C MET A 1 -38.57 6.94 -12.27
N ALA A 2 -37.54 7.43 -12.98
CA ALA A 2 -37.56 7.46 -14.45
C ALA A 2 -37.57 6.01 -14.98
N ARG A 3 -38.53 5.69 -15.89
CA ARG A 3 -38.58 4.40 -16.58
C ARG A 3 -37.34 4.31 -17.48
N LEU A 4 -36.58 3.25 -17.38
CA LEU A 4 -35.32 2.96 -18.09
C LEU A 4 -35.49 2.68 -19.61
N GLY A 5 -36.69 2.81 -20.17
CA GLY A 5 -37.04 2.50 -21.55
C GLY A 5 -38.14 1.43 -21.64
N ASP A 6 -38.47 1.07 -22.88
CA ASP A 6 -39.41 -0.03 -23.15
C ASP A 6 -38.77 -1.36 -22.72
N PRO A 7 -39.50 -2.27 -22.06
CA PRO A 7 -39.00 -3.60 -21.69
C PRO A 7 -38.34 -4.37 -22.85
N ALA A 8 -38.90 -4.23 -24.05
CA ALA A 8 -38.37 -4.87 -25.26
C ALA A 8 -36.99 -4.33 -25.65
N ASP A 9 -36.75 -3.02 -25.54
CA ASP A 9 -35.46 -2.40 -25.86
C ASP A 9 -34.42 -2.81 -24.84
N VAL A 10 -34.76 -2.83 -23.54
CA VAL A 10 -33.85 -3.24 -22.46
C VAL A 10 -33.47 -4.72 -22.60
N ARG A 11 -34.42 -5.61 -22.98
CA ARG A 11 -34.12 -7.01 -23.31
C ARG A 11 -33.04 -7.14 -24.36
N LEU A 12 -33.15 -6.41 -25.47
CA LEU A 12 -32.19 -6.44 -26.57
C LEU A 12 -30.80 -5.98 -26.13
N VAL A 13 -30.74 -4.94 -25.31
CA VAL A 13 -29.46 -4.47 -24.73
C VAL A 13 -28.83 -5.54 -23.83
N VAL A 14 -29.59 -6.25 -22.99
CA VAL A 14 -29.05 -7.32 -22.11
C VAL A 14 -28.50 -8.48 -22.96
N CYS A 15 -29.26 -8.92 -23.97
CA CYS A 15 -28.79 -9.95 -24.90
C CYS A 15 -27.49 -9.53 -25.63
N PHE A 16 -27.45 -8.29 -26.09
CA PHE A 16 -26.27 -7.73 -26.78
C PHE A 16 -25.05 -7.69 -25.85
N LEU A 17 -25.16 -7.17 -24.64
CA LEU A 17 -24.08 -7.12 -23.66
C LEU A 17 -23.46 -8.51 -23.42
N ARG A 18 -24.27 -9.54 -23.27
CA ARG A 18 -23.77 -10.91 -23.13
C ARG A 18 -23.07 -11.42 -24.39
N SER A 19 -23.68 -11.16 -25.58
CA SER A 19 -23.15 -11.62 -26.87
C SER A 19 -21.79 -10.99 -27.21
N LEU A 20 -21.50 -9.76 -26.80
CA LEU A 20 -20.21 -9.10 -26.98
C LEU A 20 -19.01 -9.92 -26.47
N ARG A 21 -19.22 -10.70 -25.41
CA ARG A 21 -18.19 -11.57 -24.84
C ARG A 21 -18.38 -13.04 -25.20
N LYS A 22 -19.38 -13.38 -26.03
CA LYS A 22 -19.76 -14.76 -26.35
C LYS A 22 -20.00 -15.62 -25.10
N TRP A 23 -20.50 -15.00 -24.02
CA TRP A 23 -20.72 -15.70 -22.75
C TRP A 23 -22.03 -16.47 -22.71
N SER A 24 -22.01 -17.62 -22.00
CA SER A 24 -23.25 -18.28 -21.55
C SER A 24 -23.93 -17.41 -20.49
N GLN A 25 -25.22 -17.63 -20.25
CA GLN A 25 -25.95 -16.97 -19.15
C GLN A 25 -25.28 -17.22 -17.80
N GLU A 26 -24.68 -18.39 -17.60
CA GLU A 26 -23.98 -18.76 -16.37
C GLU A 26 -22.69 -17.97 -16.19
N GLN A 27 -21.88 -17.80 -17.27
CA GLN A 27 -20.68 -16.96 -17.24
C GLN A 27 -21.03 -15.49 -16.98
N PHE A 28 -22.09 -15.00 -17.62
CA PHE A 28 -22.54 -13.62 -17.43
C PHE A 28 -23.06 -13.38 -16.01
N ALA A 29 -23.78 -14.36 -15.43
CA ALA A 29 -24.23 -14.33 -14.04
C ALA A 29 -23.06 -14.28 -13.06
N ARG A 30 -22.08 -15.16 -13.25
CA ARG A 30 -20.90 -15.25 -12.38
C ARG A 30 -20.10 -13.95 -12.39
N THR A 31 -19.86 -13.37 -13.59
CA THR A 31 -19.06 -12.16 -13.72
C THR A 31 -19.78 -10.91 -13.25
N SER A 32 -21.09 -10.79 -13.54
CA SER A 32 -21.88 -9.63 -13.13
C SER A 32 -22.36 -9.70 -11.67
N GLY A 33 -22.30 -10.89 -11.05
CA GLY A 33 -22.88 -11.18 -9.74
C GLY A 33 -24.42 -11.04 -9.71
N VAL A 34 -25.07 -11.13 -10.88
CA VAL A 34 -26.52 -11.16 -11.03
C VAL A 34 -26.96 -12.61 -11.14
N ASP A 35 -28.02 -12.99 -10.45
CA ASP A 35 -28.55 -14.35 -10.48
C ASP A 35 -28.89 -14.81 -11.91
N ARG A 36 -28.54 -16.06 -12.27
CA ARG A 36 -28.74 -16.62 -13.61
C ARG A 36 -30.24 -16.61 -14.02
N GLY A 37 -31.13 -16.93 -13.10
CA GLY A 37 -32.57 -16.91 -13.37
C GLY A 37 -33.04 -15.50 -13.69
N LEU A 38 -32.54 -14.48 -13.00
CA LEU A 38 -32.84 -13.08 -13.33
C LEU A 38 -32.30 -12.68 -14.71
N ILE A 39 -31.08 -13.12 -15.11
CA ILE A 39 -30.57 -12.87 -16.45
C ILE A 39 -31.46 -13.50 -17.50
N SER A 40 -31.89 -14.75 -17.29
CA SER A 40 -32.83 -15.42 -18.18
C SER A 40 -34.17 -14.65 -18.28
N ASP A 41 -34.72 -14.21 -17.15
CA ASP A 41 -35.94 -13.38 -17.12
C ASP A 41 -35.78 -12.05 -17.89
N TYR A 42 -34.64 -11.43 -17.81
CA TYR A 42 -34.33 -10.19 -18.55
C TYR A 42 -34.18 -10.44 -20.06
N GLU A 43 -33.52 -11.52 -20.47
CA GLU A 43 -33.37 -11.89 -21.87
C GLU A 43 -34.68 -12.37 -22.52
N LEU A 44 -35.59 -12.95 -21.73
CA LEU A 44 -36.92 -13.31 -22.18
C LEU A 44 -37.91 -12.13 -22.13
N GLY A 45 -37.53 -11.00 -21.51
CA GLY A 45 -38.41 -9.84 -21.33
C GLY A 45 -39.45 -10.03 -20.22
N ALA A 46 -39.38 -11.12 -19.45
CA ALA A 46 -40.27 -11.40 -18.33
C ALA A 46 -40.11 -10.41 -17.17
N LYS A 47 -38.93 -9.84 -17.02
CA LYS A 47 -38.60 -8.79 -16.03
C LYS A 47 -37.74 -7.71 -16.65
N VAL A 48 -37.79 -6.51 -16.07
CA VAL A 48 -36.93 -5.39 -16.45
C VAL A 48 -35.89 -5.15 -15.35
N PRO A 49 -34.57 -5.16 -15.67
CA PRO A 49 -33.54 -4.89 -14.67
C PRO A 49 -33.63 -3.42 -14.20
N ARG A 50 -33.31 -3.22 -12.91
CA ARG A 50 -33.15 -1.87 -12.37
C ARG A 50 -31.85 -1.26 -12.91
N ARG A 51 -31.72 0.09 -12.90
CA ARG A 51 -30.53 0.82 -13.34
C ARG A 51 -29.23 0.22 -12.76
N ARG A 52 -29.18 -0.02 -11.45
CA ARG A 52 -28.01 -0.65 -10.79
C ARG A 52 -27.67 -2.04 -11.33
N THR A 53 -28.66 -2.81 -11.75
CA THR A 53 -28.45 -4.13 -12.34
C THR A 53 -27.87 -4.01 -13.74
N LEU A 54 -28.40 -3.09 -14.57
CA LEU A 54 -27.85 -2.80 -15.88
C LEU A 54 -26.41 -2.25 -15.80
N GLU A 55 -26.12 -1.39 -14.84
CA GLU A 55 -24.75 -0.92 -14.55
C GLU A 55 -23.81 -2.11 -14.28
N ARG A 56 -24.21 -3.06 -13.45
CA ARG A 56 -23.44 -4.28 -13.15
C ARG A 56 -23.24 -5.16 -14.40
N LEU A 57 -24.27 -5.33 -15.20
CA LEU A 57 -24.20 -6.11 -16.44
C LEU A 57 -23.27 -5.44 -17.47
N ALA A 58 -23.35 -4.13 -17.64
CA ALA A 58 -22.46 -3.37 -18.53
C ALA A 58 -21.00 -3.43 -18.06
N VAL A 59 -20.75 -3.16 -16.78
CA VAL A 59 -19.41 -3.23 -16.18
C VAL A 59 -18.80 -4.62 -16.30
N ALA A 60 -19.61 -5.68 -16.16
CA ALA A 60 -19.14 -7.06 -16.31
C ALA A 60 -18.54 -7.33 -17.69
N VAL A 61 -19.08 -6.72 -18.73
CA VAL A 61 -18.55 -6.85 -20.10
C VAL A 61 -17.46 -5.81 -20.44
N GLY A 62 -17.12 -4.94 -19.49
CA GLY A 62 -16.09 -3.91 -19.67
C GLY A 62 -16.63 -2.60 -20.25
N LEU A 63 -17.94 -2.36 -20.20
CA LEU A 63 -18.55 -1.14 -20.72
C LEU A 63 -19.05 -0.23 -19.59
N PRO A 64 -18.84 1.09 -19.68
CA PRO A 64 -19.46 2.05 -18.78
C PRO A 64 -20.97 2.12 -18.99
N TYR A 65 -21.72 2.48 -17.96
CA TYR A 65 -23.18 2.56 -18.05
C TYR A 65 -23.70 3.58 -19.11
N SER A 66 -22.95 4.63 -19.39
CA SER A 66 -23.26 5.60 -20.47
C SER A 66 -23.50 4.93 -21.82
N TRP A 67 -22.84 3.79 -22.07
CA TRP A 67 -23.04 3.02 -23.29
C TRP A 67 -24.42 2.33 -23.34
N VAL A 68 -24.96 1.92 -22.20
CA VAL A 68 -26.35 1.41 -22.13
C VAL A 68 -27.33 2.52 -22.53
N GLU A 69 -27.06 3.76 -22.08
CA GLU A 69 -27.88 4.93 -22.43
C GLU A 69 -27.80 5.25 -23.93
N THR A 70 -26.67 4.98 -24.58
CA THR A 70 -26.47 5.14 -26.03
C THR A 70 -27.08 3.98 -26.83
N LEU A 71 -27.02 2.76 -26.32
CA LEU A 71 -27.54 1.56 -26.97
C LEU A 71 -29.07 1.51 -26.98
N LEU A 72 -29.73 1.94 -25.90
CA LEU A 72 -31.19 1.89 -25.77
C LEU A 72 -31.92 2.58 -26.93
N PRO A 73 -31.61 3.83 -27.36
CA PRO A 73 -32.25 4.44 -28.52
C PRO A 73 -31.95 3.70 -29.84
N ILE A 74 -30.71 3.20 -30.01
CA ILE A 74 -30.33 2.44 -31.23
C ILE A 74 -31.21 1.19 -31.39
N PHE A 75 -31.31 0.40 -30.31
CA PHE A 75 -32.14 -0.80 -30.32
C PHE A 75 -33.63 -0.50 -30.46
N ARG A 76 -34.11 0.62 -29.89
CA ARG A 76 -35.47 1.09 -30.04
C ARG A 76 -35.82 1.42 -31.49
N GLU A 77 -34.98 2.22 -32.17
CA GLU A 77 -35.18 2.59 -33.54
C GLU A 77 -35.16 1.36 -34.48
N ALA A 78 -34.18 0.48 -34.30
CA ALA A 78 -34.04 -0.75 -35.07
C ALA A 78 -35.27 -1.68 -34.87
N ARG A 79 -35.81 -1.79 -33.64
CA ARG A 79 -37.01 -2.58 -33.36
C ARG A 79 -38.24 -2.00 -34.07
N LEU A 80 -38.49 -0.70 -33.95
CA LEU A 80 -39.61 -0.03 -34.58
C LEU A 80 -39.58 -0.17 -36.09
N GLU A 81 -38.42 0.03 -36.72
CA GLU A 81 -38.23 -0.15 -38.16
C GLU A 81 -38.46 -1.61 -38.58
N SER A 82 -38.03 -2.57 -37.75
CA SER A 82 -38.28 -3.99 -38.04
C SER A 82 -39.73 -4.37 -37.90
N GLU A 83 -40.46 -3.80 -36.96
CA GLU A 83 -41.90 -3.99 -36.80
C GLU A 83 -42.69 -3.39 -37.97
N GLU A 84 -42.27 -2.20 -38.46
CA GLU A 84 -42.85 -1.55 -39.66
C GLU A 84 -42.63 -2.37 -40.94
N ARG A 85 -41.41 -2.91 -41.13
CA ARG A 85 -41.06 -3.75 -42.29
C ARG A 85 -41.88 -5.06 -42.30
N LEU A 86 -42.01 -5.68 -41.14
CA LEU A 86 -42.84 -6.89 -40.97
C LEU A 86 -44.29 -6.60 -41.26
N ALA A 87 -44.85 -5.48 -40.79
CA ALA A 87 -46.20 -5.03 -41.07
C ALA A 87 -46.45 -4.72 -42.53
N ALA A 88 -45.42 -4.26 -43.26
CA ALA A 88 -45.45 -3.96 -44.71
C ALA A 88 -45.26 -5.22 -45.58
N GLY A 89 -45.07 -6.41 -45.04
CA GLY A 89 -44.94 -7.67 -45.79
C GLY A 89 -43.67 -7.78 -46.61
N VAL A 90 -42.62 -7.02 -46.30
CA VAL A 90 -41.33 -7.07 -47.01
C VAL A 90 -40.55 -8.31 -46.56
N ALA A 91 -40.42 -9.30 -47.45
CA ALA A 91 -39.62 -10.50 -47.23
C ALA A 91 -38.14 -10.13 -47.09
N VAL A 92 -37.50 -10.61 -46.05
CA VAL A 92 -36.06 -10.46 -45.83
C VAL A 92 -35.33 -11.52 -46.65
N THR A 93 -34.58 -11.08 -47.66
CA THR A 93 -33.64 -11.94 -48.39
C THR A 93 -32.32 -12.03 -47.60
N THR A 94 -32.12 -13.13 -46.90
CA THR A 94 -30.84 -13.48 -46.29
C THR A 94 -30.00 -14.26 -47.28
N GLU A 95 -28.99 -13.63 -47.89
CA GLU A 95 -27.79 -14.31 -48.38
C GLU A 95 -26.77 -14.36 -47.24
N THR A 96 -26.88 -15.35 -46.37
CA THR A 96 -25.75 -15.92 -45.66
C THR A 96 -26.20 -17.20 -44.96
N GLU A 97 -25.65 -18.30 -45.43
CA GLU A 97 -25.68 -19.62 -44.75
C GLU A 97 -25.04 -19.52 -43.38
N VAL A 98 -25.80 -19.32 -42.32
CA VAL A 98 -25.41 -19.61 -40.96
C VAL A 98 -26.62 -20.11 -40.17
N THR A 99 -26.64 -21.46 -39.99
CA THR A 99 -27.36 -22.23 -38.98
C THR A 99 -28.89 -22.19 -38.97
N GLU A 100 -29.46 -23.21 -39.60
CA GLU A 100 -30.76 -23.79 -39.22
C GLU A 100 -30.76 -24.14 -37.74
N LYS A 101 -31.41 -23.32 -36.93
CA LYS A 101 -32.16 -23.63 -35.71
C LYS A 101 -32.28 -22.40 -34.78
N ALA A 102 -33.12 -21.45 -35.18
CA ALA A 102 -33.90 -20.58 -34.27
C ALA A 102 -34.71 -19.61 -35.08
N GLY A 103 -35.97 -19.55 -34.87
CA GLY A 103 -37.04 -18.62 -35.30
C GLY A 103 -36.71 -17.56 -36.34
N ALA A 104 -36.81 -17.89 -37.61
CA ALA A 104 -36.65 -16.96 -38.73
C ALA A 104 -37.79 -15.94 -38.76
N GLY A 105 -37.62 -14.77 -38.19
CA GLY A 105 -38.58 -13.68 -38.32
C GLY A 105 -38.03 -12.36 -37.82
N LEU A 106 -38.03 -12.16 -36.53
CA LEU A 106 -37.66 -10.86 -35.90
C LEU A 106 -36.16 -10.68 -35.74
N GLU A 107 -35.42 -11.77 -35.46
CA GLU A 107 -33.96 -11.69 -35.17
C GLU A 107 -33.12 -11.36 -36.41
N GLY A 108 -33.48 -11.88 -37.59
CA GLY A 108 -32.78 -11.58 -38.86
C GLY A 108 -32.92 -10.13 -39.26
N VAL A 109 -34.17 -9.58 -39.19
CA VAL A 109 -34.44 -8.18 -39.51
C VAL A 109 -33.79 -7.21 -38.54
N LEU A 110 -33.72 -7.61 -37.25
CA LEU A 110 -33.03 -6.83 -36.22
C LEU A 110 -31.51 -6.75 -36.46
N VAL A 111 -30.88 -7.84 -36.90
CA VAL A 111 -29.47 -7.85 -37.21
C VAL A 111 -29.14 -6.90 -38.38
N GLU A 112 -29.94 -6.94 -39.48
CA GLU A 112 -29.74 -6.03 -40.63
C GLU A 112 -29.98 -4.55 -40.26
N ALA A 113 -30.93 -4.24 -39.41
CA ALA A 113 -31.24 -2.87 -39.01
C ALA A 113 -30.28 -2.32 -37.96
N VAL A 114 -29.74 -3.19 -37.09
CA VAL A 114 -28.86 -2.82 -35.96
C VAL A 114 -27.40 -2.74 -36.39
N LEU A 115 -26.93 -3.66 -37.25
CA LEU A 115 -25.52 -3.76 -37.62
C LEU A 115 -24.92 -2.46 -38.19
N PRO A 116 -25.58 -1.77 -39.18
CA PRO A 116 -25.06 -0.52 -39.69
C PRO A 116 -25.00 0.62 -38.67
N ARG A 117 -25.92 0.61 -37.71
CA ARG A 117 -25.98 1.61 -36.62
C ARG A 117 -24.99 1.34 -35.50
N LEU A 118 -24.64 0.06 -35.33
CA LEU A 118 -23.60 -0.36 -34.39
C LEU A 118 -22.19 -0.29 -34.98
N THR A 119 -22.05 -0.24 -36.31
CA THR A 119 -20.73 -0.22 -36.93
C THR A 119 -19.83 0.92 -36.43
N PRO A 120 -20.29 2.19 -36.30
CA PRO A 120 -19.47 3.26 -35.72
C PRO A 120 -19.07 2.97 -34.27
N PHE A 121 -20.00 2.37 -33.52
CA PHE A 121 -19.82 1.99 -32.13
C PHE A 121 -18.86 0.80 -31.99
N LEU A 122 -18.94 -0.20 -32.88
CA LEU A 122 -18.01 -1.33 -32.89
C LEU A 122 -16.61 -0.89 -33.33
N MET A 123 -16.50 0.07 -34.27
CA MET A 123 -15.23 0.67 -34.68
C MET A 123 -14.60 1.47 -33.50
N GLU A 124 -15.41 2.16 -32.71
CA GLU A 124 -14.94 2.85 -31.50
C GLU A 124 -14.51 1.84 -30.41
N LEU A 125 -15.20 0.71 -30.31
CA LEU A 125 -14.84 -0.43 -29.44
C LEU A 125 -13.54 -1.12 -29.89
N GLU A 126 -13.37 -1.32 -31.21
CA GLU A 126 -12.14 -1.84 -31.79
C GLU A 126 -10.99 -0.83 -31.64
N ALA A 127 -11.25 0.46 -31.79
CA ALA A 127 -10.27 1.52 -31.53
C ALA A 127 -9.85 1.57 -30.06
N LEU A 128 -10.80 1.38 -29.12
CA LEU A 128 -10.50 1.23 -27.69
C LEU A 128 -9.77 -0.09 -27.36
N GLY A 129 -9.97 -1.15 -28.19
CA GLY A 129 -9.27 -2.44 -28.07
C GLY A 129 -7.98 -2.55 -28.88
N SER A 130 -7.74 -1.64 -29.82
CA SER A 130 -6.57 -1.57 -30.71
C SER A 130 -5.55 -0.51 -30.30
N GLU A 131 -5.76 0.22 -29.20
CA GLU A 131 -4.65 0.97 -28.61
C GLU A 131 -3.58 -0.05 -28.22
N GLU A 132 -2.39 0.08 -28.82
CA GLU A 132 -1.20 -0.66 -28.36
C GLU A 132 -1.15 -0.55 -26.84
N PRO A 133 -0.90 -1.66 -26.13
CA PRO A 133 -0.89 -1.64 -24.67
C PRO A 133 0.07 -0.55 -24.23
N ILE A 134 -0.47 0.45 -23.54
CA ILE A 134 0.31 1.59 -23.03
C ILE A 134 1.46 0.99 -22.20
N PRO A 135 2.71 1.38 -22.47
CA PRO A 135 3.83 0.90 -21.68
C PRO A 135 3.56 1.10 -20.19
N ALA A 136 3.83 0.08 -19.37
CA ALA A 136 3.51 0.12 -17.93
C ALA A 136 4.09 1.36 -17.21
N GLY A 137 5.25 1.87 -17.66
CA GLY A 137 5.83 3.11 -17.13
C GLY A 137 5.00 4.36 -17.42
N GLU A 138 4.42 4.46 -18.61
CA GLU A 138 3.55 5.57 -18.99
C GLU A 138 2.20 5.48 -18.27
N GLU A 139 1.64 4.29 -18.11
CA GLU A 139 0.40 4.08 -17.36
C GLU A 139 0.59 4.46 -15.88
N ARG A 140 1.73 4.10 -15.28
CA ARG A 140 2.10 4.55 -13.93
C ARG A 140 2.26 6.08 -13.83
N ALA A 141 2.82 6.73 -14.85
CA ALA A 141 2.95 8.20 -14.86
C ALA A 141 1.58 8.88 -14.93
N ARG A 142 0.66 8.37 -15.76
CA ARG A 142 -0.73 8.85 -15.84
C ARG A 142 -1.47 8.61 -14.51
N ALA A 143 -1.32 7.44 -13.91
CA ALA A 143 -1.92 7.10 -12.62
C ALA A 143 -1.43 8.02 -11.50
N ARG A 144 -0.16 8.41 -11.52
CA ARG A 144 0.41 9.38 -10.56
C ARG A 144 -0.35 10.71 -10.62
N ALA A 145 -0.48 11.31 -11.81
CA ALA A 145 -1.19 12.57 -11.99
C ALA A 145 -2.69 12.48 -11.59
N LEU A 146 -3.35 11.36 -11.92
CA LEU A 146 -4.73 11.11 -11.54
C LEU A 146 -4.91 10.98 -10.03
N CYS A 147 -4.03 10.24 -9.36
CA CYS A 147 -4.07 10.10 -7.90
C CYS A 147 -3.76 11.42 -7.20
N ASP A 148 -2.79 12.21 -7.67
CA ASP A 148 -2.48 13.52 -7.11
C ASP A 148 -3.71 14.45 -7.20
N SER A 149 -4.41 14.44 -8.34
CA SER A 149 -5.67 15.18 -8.54
C SER A 149 -6.81 14.67 -7.63
N LEU A 150 -6.93 13.35 -7.47
CA LEU A 150 -7.94 12.73 -6.60
C LEU A 150 -7.72 13.09 -5.13
N LEU A 151 -6.48 12.98 -4.66
CA LEU A 151 -6.10 13.22 -3.27
C LEU A 151 -6.14 14.70 -2.88
N ALA A 152 -6.06 15.61 -3.84
CA ALA A 152 -6.31 17.05 -3.62
C ALA A 152 -7.78 17.37 -3.33
N MET A 153 -8.71 16.47 -3.65
CA MET A 153 -10.13 16.65 -3.37
C MET A 153 -10.46 16.33 -1.90
N PRO A 154 -11.58 16.85 -1.36
CA PRO A 154 -12.07 16.44 -0.05
C PRO A 154 -12.30 14.93 0.01
N PHE A 155 -11.85 14.29 1.07
CA PHE A 155 -11.92 12.86 1.34
C PHE A 155 -13.27 12.20 1.00
N ARG A 156 -14.38 12.87 1.32
CA ARG A 156 -15.74 12.37 1.07
C ARG A 156 -16.06 12.18 -0.42
N ARG A 157 -15.29 12.80 -1.32
CA ARG A 157 -15.50 12.72 -2.77
C ARG A 157 -14.73 11.57 -3.43
N TRP A 158 -13.65 11.07 -2.84
CA TRP A 158 -12.76 10.09 -3.47
C TRP A 158 -13.51 8.88 -4.04
N ARG A 159 -14.32 8.23 -3.21
CA ARG A 159 -15.06 7.04 -3.62
C ARG A 159 -16.05 7.34 -4.77
N VAL A 160 -16.81 8.41 -4.63
CA VAL A 160 -17.82 8.80 -5.65
C VAL A 160 -17.15 9.17 -6.98
N THR A 161 -16.00 9.87 -6.93
CA THR A 161 -15.21 10.23 -8.12
C THR A 161 -14.68 8.97 -8.81
N VAL A 162 -14.06 8.07 -8.07
CA VAL A 162 -13.56 6.79 -8.61
C VAL A 162 -14.68 5.95 -9.22
N GLU A 163 -15.83 5.86 -8.58
CA GLU A 163 -16.96 5.07 -9.09
C GLU A 163 -17.63 5.67 -10.35
N ARG A 164 -17.46 6.97 -10.60
CA ARG A 164 -18.11 7.67 -11.72
C ARG A 164 -17.21 7.91 -12.92
N GLU A 165 -15.90 7.98 -12.72
CA GLU A 165 -14.98 8.38 -13.77
C GLU A 165 -14.08 7.21 -14.20
N PRO A 166 -14.31 6.61 -15.41
CA PRO A 166 -13.57 5.44 -15.90
C PRO A 166 -12.06 5.62 -16.00
N LYS A 167 -11.57 6.85 -16.11
CA LYS A 167 -10.13 7.12 -16.14
C LYS A 167 -9.35 6.60 -14.93
N TYR A 168 -10.06 6.35 -13.81
CA TYR A 168 -9.47 5.76 -12.60
C TYR A 168 -9.48 4.22 -12.59
N TRP A 169 -10.11 3.55 -13.56
CA TRP A 169 -10.31 2.10 -13.55
C TRP A 169 -9.12 1.36 -14.18
N THR A 170 -7.92 1.64 -13.72
CA THR A 170 -6.70 1.01 -14.20
C THR A 170 -5.93 0.34 -13.06
N TRP A 171 -5.18 -0.71 -13.40
CA TRP A 171 -4.31 -1.40 -12.45
C TRP A 171 -3.27 -0.45 -11.84
N ALA A 172 -2.75 0.49 -12.62
CA ALA A 172 -1.74 1.44 -12.19
C ALA A 172 -2.29 2.45 -11.17
N VAL A 173 -3.57 2.86 -11.28
CA VAL A 173 -4.23 3.69 -10.26
C VAL A 173 -4.40 2.89 -8.96
N ALA A 174 -4.80 1.62 -9.03
CA ALA A 174 -4.89 0.75 -7.85
C ALA A 174 -3.53 0.56 -7.18
N GLU A 175 -2.47 0.28 -7.95
CA GLU A 175 -1.08 0.19 -7.46
C GLU A 175 -0.64 1.50 -6.80
N ARG A 176 -0.92 2.65 -7.42
CA ARG A 176 -0.58 3.97 -6.87
C ARG A 176 -1.31 4.25 -5.55
N LEU A 177 -2.58 3.92 -5.44
CA LEU A 177 -3.34 4.04 -4.19
C LEU A 177 -2.77 3.15 -3.08
N CYS A 178 -2.23 1.97 -3.40
CA CYS A 178 -1.49 1.13 -2.45
C CYS A 178 -0.23 1.84 -1.95
N ALA A 179 0.54 2.46 -2.84
CA ALA A 179 1.72 3.24 -2.45
C ALA A 179 1.35 4.44 -1.57
N GLU A 180 0.24 5.13 -1.86
CA GLU A 180 -0.25 6.22 -1.00
C GLU A 180 -0.75 5.71 0.35
N SER A 181 -1.41 4.53 0.40
CA SER A 181 -1.79 3.87 1.65
C SER A 181 -0.56 3.60 2.52
N GLU A 182 0.51 3.10 1.95
CA GLU A 182 1.75 2.85 2.68
C GLU A 182 2.41 4.13 3.20
N ARG A 183 2.42 5.21 2.41
CA ARG A 183 2.92 6.51 2.86
C ARG A 183 2.06 7.09 4.01
N ALA A 184 0.74 6.98 3.88
CA ALA A 184 -0.19 7.42 4.92
C ALA A 184 -0.01 6.61 6.21
N ALA A 185 0.33 5.33 6.14
CA ALA A 185 0.55 4.46 7.29
C ALA A 185 1.61 5.00 8.26
N ALA A 186 2.59 5.77 7.78
CA ALA A 186 3.62 6.36 8.63
C ALA A 186 3.11 7.46 9.59
N HIS A 187 1.96 8.10 9.28
CA HIS A 187 1.47 9.27 10.01
C HIS A 187 -0.03 9.23 10.32
N ARG A 188 -0.82 8.52 9.53
CA ARG A 188 -2.30 8.53 9.58
C ARG A 188 -2.85 7.14 9.22
N ALA A 189 -2.78 6.22 10.17
CA ALA A 189 -3.17 4.83 10.00
C ALA A 189 -4.62 4.66 9.45
N ASP A 190 -5.56 5.47 9.93
CA ASP A 190 -6.95 5.42 9.45
C ASP A 190 -7.06 5.77 7.96
N GLN A 191 -6.30 6.77 7.51
CA GLN A 191 -6.28 7.15 6.10
C GLN A 191 -5.65 6.04 5.24
N ALA A 192 -4.65 5.34 5.75
CA ALA A 192 -4.02 4.21 5.06
C ALA A 192 -5.05 3.11 4.76
N VAL A 193 -5.87 2.74 5.74
CA VAL A 193 -6.94 1.75 5.55
C VAL A 193 -7.95 2.19 4.49
N VAL A 194 -8.33 3.47 4.50
CA VAL A 194 -9.27 4.00 3.51
C VAL A 194 -8.69 3.96 2.10
N LEU A 195 -7.43 4.34 1.92
CA LEU A 195 -6.76 4.31 0.61
C LEU A 195 -6.64 2.88 0.08
N ALA A 196 -6.28 1.91 0.92
CA ALA A 196 -6.25 0.50 0.52
C ALA A 196 -7.64 -0.03 0.13
N ARG A 197 -8.69 0.34 0.85
CA ARG A 197 -10.08 -0.02 0.49
C ARG A 197 -10.53 0.67 -0.80
N LEU A 198 -10.09 1.90 -1.05
CA LEU A 198 -10.36 2.59 -2.31
C LEU A 198 -9.67 1.88 -3.48
N ALA A 199 -8.42 1.40 -3.29
CA ALA A 199 -7.71 0.61 -4.28
C ALA A 199 -8.45 -0.70 -4.61
N LEU A 200 -9.01 -1.41 -3.60
CA LEU A 200 -9.87 -2.59 -3.82
C LEU A 200 -11.10 -2.22 -4.67
N ARG A 201 -11.71 -1.06 -4.39
CA ARG A 201 -12.85 -0.61 -5.19
C ARG A 201 -12.45 -0.31 -6.64
N VAL A 202 -11.27 0.26 -6.89
CA VAL A 202 -10.73 0.41 -8.25
C VAL A 202 -10.55 -0.95 -8.91
N ALA A 203 -9.94 -1.94 -8.23
CA ALA A 203 -9.70 -3.26 -8.79
C ALA A 203 -10.99 -3.97 -9.26
N GLU A 204 -12.12 -3.79 -8.54
CA GLU A 204 -13.43 -4.30 -8.95
C GLU A 204 -13.92 -3.70 -10.28
N LEU A 205 -13.42 -2.52 -10.65
CA LEU A 205 -13.82 -1.76 -11.84
C LEU A 205 -12.84 -1.92 -13.01
N VAL A 206 -11.62 -2.44 -12.77
CA VAL A 206 -10.59 -2.64 -13.80
C VAL A 206 -11.08 -3.65 -14.84
N ALA A 207 -10.96 -3.27 -16.12
CA ALA A 207 -11.21 -4.17 -17.24
C ALA A 207 -10.06 -5.18 -17.38
N GLY A 208 -10.36 -6.43 -17.74
CA GLY A 208 -9.36 -7.46 -17.96
C GLY A 208 -9.85 -8.87 -17.65
N SER A 209 -8.93 -9.84 -17.67
CA SER A 209 -9.25 -11.22 -17.33
C SER A 209 -9.60 -11.33 -15.84
N GLU A 210 -10.44 -12.31 -15.48
CA GLU A 210 -10.76 -12.61 -14.08
C GLU A 210 -9.48 -12.91 -13.27
N SER A 211 -8.52 -13.64 -13.87
CA SER A 211 -7.27 -13.97 -13.21
C SER A 211 -6.40 -12.75 -12.93
N SER A 212 -6.28 -11.81 -13.89
CA SER A 212 -5.55 -10.54 -13.69
C SER A 212 -6.19 -9.68 -12.60
N ARG A 213 -7.52 -9.62 -12.58
CA ARG A 213 -8.26 -8.87 -11.56
C ARG A 213 -8.09 -9.48 -10.16
N LEU A 214 -8.24 -10.79 -10.03
CA LEU A 214 -8.04 -11.50 -8.75
C LEU A 214 -6.60 -11.34 -8.25
N HIS A 215 -5.61 -11.37 -9.16
CA HIS A 215 -4.21 -11.11 -8.81
C HIS A 215 -4.01 -9.67 -8.30
N LEU A 216 -4.60 -8.68 -8.96
CA LEU A 216 -4.57 -7.28 -8.52
C LEU A 216 -5.23 -7.11 -7.15
N GLU A 217 -6.41 -7.70 -6.94
CA GLU A 217 -7.09 -7.70 -5.64
C GLU A 217 -6.20 -8.33 -4.56
N GLY A 218 -5.57 -9.48 -4.85
CA GLY A 218 -4.64 -10.14 -3.94
C GLY A 218 -3.46 -9.24 -3.54
N TYR A 219 -2.91 -8.50 -4.49
CA TYR A 219 -1.87 -7.51 -4.23
C TYR A 219 -2.35 -6.41 -3.28
N ILE A 220 -3.53 -5.85 -3.53
CA ILE A 220 -4.10 -4.77 -2.72
C ILE A 220 -4.44 -5.25 -1.31
N TRP A 221 -4.93 -6.49 -1.14
CA TRP A 221 -5.18 -7.07 0.17
C TRP A 221 -3.94 -7.10 1.06
N GLY A 222 -2.74 -7.29 0.49
CA GLY A 222 -1.48 -7.19 1.24
C GLY A 222 -1.19 -5.78 1.77
N PHE A 223 -1.55 -4.73 1.02
CA PHE A 223 -1.45 -3.34 1.50
C PHE A 223 -2.51 -2.98 2.53
N LEU A 224 -3.73 -3.50 2.39
CA LEU A 224 -4.75 -3.38 3.43
C LEU A 224 -4.29 -4.06 4.73
N ALA A 225 -3.69 -5.24 4.63
CA ALA A 225 -3.09 -5.93 5.78
C ALA A 225 -2.03 -5.06 6.47
N ASN A 226 -1.15 -4.41 5.70
CA ASN A 226 -0.17 -3.49 6.27
C ASN A 226 -0.82 -2.28 6.95
N ALA A 227 -1.86 -1.71 6.35
CA ALA A 227 -2.59 -0.58 6.94
C ALA A 227 -3.26 -0.97 8.27
N LEU A 228 -3.92 -2.13 8.33
CA LEU A 228 -4.51 -2.70 9.55
C LEU A 228 -3.45 -2.97 10.62
N ARG A 229 -2.30 -3.55 10.23
CA ARG A 229 -1.17 -3.77 11.13
C ARG A 229 -0.71 -2.47 11.80
N VAL A 230 -0.56 -1.39 11.03
CA VAL A 230 -0.11 -0.09 11.57
C VAL A 230 -1.19 0.55 12.45
N GLN A 231 -2.46 0.30 12.17
CA GLN A 231 -3.59 0.71 13.02
C GLN A 231 -3.65 -0.08 14.35
N GLY A 232 -2.90 -1.19 14.47
CA GLY A 232 -2.89 -2.05 15.65
C GLY A 232 -3.80 -3.28 15.54
N ASP A 233 -4.58 -3.42 14.48
CA ASP A 233 -5.41 -4.59 14.22
C ASP A 233 -4.58 -5.72 13.60
N LEU A 234 -3.85 -6.45 14.46
CA LEU A 234 -2.98 -7.56 14.01
C LEU A 234 -3.78 -8.78 13.53
N SER A 235 -4.97 -9.00 14.08
CA SER A 235 -5.86 -10.10 13.65
C SER A 235 -6.43 -9.82 12.27
N GLY A 236 -7.01 -8.63 12.04
CA GLY A 236 -7.48 -8.22 10.74
C GLY A 236 -6.37 -8.18 9.68
N ALA A 237 -5.14 -7.84 10.07
CA ALA A 237 -3.99 -7.90 9.19
C ALA A 237 -3.65 -9.34 8.76
N ASP A 238 -3.72 -10.32 9.66
CA ASP A 238 -3.53 -11.75 9.32
C ASP A 238 -4.61 -12.25 8.35
N GLU A 239 -5.87 -11.94 8.60
CA GLU A 239 -6.98 -12.31 7.72
C GLU A 239 -6.84 -11.69 6.32
N ALA A 240 -6.42 -10.43 6.25
CA ALA A 240 -6.16 -9.73 5.01
C ALA A 240 -4.99 -10.38 4.22
N PHE A 241 -3.90 -10.80 4.90
CA PHE A 241 -2.83 -11.54 4.22
C PHE A 241 -3.26 -12.94 3.77
N LEU A 242 -4.14 -13.63 4.50
CA LEU A 242 -4.72 -14.88 4.03
C LEU A 242 -5.54 -14.69 2.74
N SER A 243 -6.28 -13.59 2.64
CA SER A 243 -7.01 -13.22 1.43
C SER A 243 -6.04 -12.90 0.27
N SER A 244 -4.98 -12.14 0.55
CA SER A 244 -3.89 -11.87 -0.40
C SER A 244 -3.27 -13.15 -0.94
N ASP A 245 -2.87 -14.09 -0.06
CA ASP A 245 -2.26 -15.37 -0.45
C ASP A 245 -3.19 -16.20 -1.35
N ARG A 246 -4.49 -16.29 -1.01
CA ARG A 246 -5.47 -17.06 -1.80
C ARG A 246 -5.66 -16.49 -3.20
N LEU A 247 -5.74 -15.18 -3.33
CA LEU A 247 -6.00 -14.50 -4.60
C LEU A 247 -4.75 -14.43 -5.48
N SER A 248 -3.55 -14.36 -4.89
CA SER A 248 -2.29 -14.34 -5.63
C SER A 248 -2.04 -15.64 -6.44
N ILE A 249 -2.61 -16.77 -6.01
CA ILE A 249 -2.52 -18.06 -6.72
C ILE A 249 -3.33 -18.03 -8.03
N ALA A 250 -4.28 -17.13 -8.19
CA ALA A 250 -5.15 -17.06 -9.36
C ALA A 250 -4.44 -16.55 -10.63
N ARG A 251 -3.23 -15.97 -10.51
CA ARG A 251 -2.46 -15.46 -11.65
C ARG A 251 -2.10 -16.59 -12.62
N ARG A 252 -2.36 -16.39 -13.91
CA ARG A 252 -1.95 -17.29 -14.98
C ARG A 252 -0.59 -16.87 -15.56
N PRO A 253 0.22 -17.80 -16.10
CA PRO A 253 1.49 -17.46 -16.75
C PRO A 253 1.36 -16.46 -17.92
N ALA A 254 0.19 -16.42 -18.57
CA ALA A 254 -0.10 -15.49 -19.66
C ALA A 254 -0.48 -14.07 -19.17
N ASP A 255 -0.76 -13.88 -17.87
CA ASP A 255 -1.09 -12.57 -17.35
C ASP A 255 0.18 -11.72 -17.20
N PRO A 256 0.14 -10.41 -17.55
CA PRO A 256 1.27 -9.53 -17.40
C PRO A 256 1.79 -9.48 -15.96
N ASP A 257 3.12 -9.55 -15.78
CA ASP A 257 3.77 -9.41 -14.47
C ASP A 257 4.04 -7.93 -14.17
N LEU A 258 2.97 -7.21 -13.83
CA LEU A 258 3.01 -5.77 -13.63
C LEU A 258 3.28 -5.37 -12.17
N LEU A 259 3.00 -6.27 -11.21
CA LEU A 259 3.01 -5.96 -9.78
C LEU A 259 4.23 -6.58 -9.09
N ASP A 260 4.87 -5.82 -8.22
CA ASP A 260 6.02 -6.31 -7.44
C ASP A 260 5.58 -7.21 -6.27
N GLY A 261 5.51 -8.52 -6.50
CA GLY A 261 5.17 -9.51 -5.48
C GLY A 261 6.17 -9.56 -4.31
N SER A 262 7.41 -9.13 -4.50
CA SER A 262 8.41 -9.05 -3.41
C SER A 262 7.96 -8.09 -2.31
N ARG A 263 7.17 -7.07 -2.69
CA ARG A 263 6.61 -6.10 -1.77
C ARG A 263 5.63 -6.73 -0.77
N LEU A 264 4.82 -7.67 -1.21
CA LEU A 264 3.88 -8.38 -0.31
C LEU A 264 4.61 -9.18 0.75
N LEU A 265 5.69 -9.88 0.35
CA LEU A 265 6.54 -10.63 1.27
C LEU A 265 7.19 -9.72 2.32
N ASP A 266 7.67 -8.55 1.91
CA ASP A 266 8.23 -7.53 2.78
C ASP A 266 7.21 -6.96 3.78
N LEU A 267 5.99 -6.67 3.34
CA LEU A 267 4.91 -6.21 4.21
C LEU A 267 4.49 -7.30 5.21
N LYS A 268 4.40 -8.56 4.76
CA LYS A 268 4.09 -9.71 5.62
C LYS A 268 5.19 -9.98 6.64
N ALA A 269 6.45 -9.80 6.26
CA ALA A 269 7.57 -9.87 7.20
C ALA A 269 7.46 -8.82 8.31
N SER A 270 6.98 -7.61 7.98
CA SER A 270 6.75 -6.55 8.97
C SER A 270 5.67 -6.94 9.98
N LEU A 271 4.59 -7.62 9.55
CA LEU A 271 3.57 -8.15 10.46
C LEU A 271 4.16 -9.25 11.36
N ARG A 272 4.86 -10.25 10.80
CA ARG A 272 5.46 -11.34 11.57
C ARG A 272 6.43 -10.82 12.64
N ARG A 273 7.20 -9.79 12.30
CA ARG A 273 8.08 -9.13 13.25
C ARG A 273 7.31 -8.48 14.41
N GLN A 274 6.21 -7.79 14.15
CA GLN A 274 5.39 -7.14 15.17
C GLN A 274 4.68 -8.17 16.08
N GLN A 275 4.42 -9.38 15.56
CA GLN A 275 3.89 -10.52 16.31
C GLN A 275 4.97 -11.29 17.09
N GLY A 276 6.23 -10.83 17.11
CA GLY A 276 7.34 -11.55 17.75
C GLY A 276 7.86 -12.76 16.97
N ARG A 277 7.31 -13.07 15.77
CA ARG A 277 7.65 -14.24 14.93
C ARG A 277 8.90 -13.97 14.08
N GLN A 278 10.04 -13.71 14.72
CA GLN A 278 11.27 -13.23 14.09
C GLN A 278 11.82 -14.18 13.02
N ALA A 279 11.82 -15.50 13.28
CA ALA A 279 12.32 -16.48 12.32
C ALA A 279 11.53 -16.46 11.00
N GLU A 280 10.20 -16.34 11.07
CA GLU A 280 9.35 -16.25 9.91
C GLU A 280 9.54 -14.92 9.16
N ALA A 281 9.70 -13.82 9.90
CA ALA A 281 10.00 -12.51 9.30
C ALA A 281 11.31 -12.55 8.51
N CYS A 282 12.37 -13.15 9.05
CA CYS A 282 13.65 -13.32 8.33
C CYS A 282 13.48 -14.18 7.08
N ALA A 283 12.79 -15.33 7.17
CA ALA A 283 12.56 -16.19 6.01
C ALA A 283 11.74 -15.50 4.90
N LEU A 284 10.77 -14.65 5.27
CA LEU A 284 10.01 -13.84 4.32
C LEU A 284 10.88 -12.76 3.65
N LEU A 285 11.76 -12.09 4.40
CA LEU A 285 12.71 -11.12 3.86
C LEU A 285 13.72 -11.77 2.91
N ASP A 286 14.17 -13.01 3.19
CA ASP A 286 15.04 -13.76 2.28
C ASP A 286 14.35 -14.07 0.95
N LYS A 287 13.09 -14.53 1.01
CA LYS A 287 12.26 -14.74 -0.17
C LYS A 287 11.99 -13.44 -0.93
N ALA A 288 11.71 -12.35 -0.22
CA ALA A 288 11.48 -11.03 -0.81
C ALA A 288 12.74 -10.53 -1.54
N LEU A 289 13.92 -10.71 -0.94
CA LEU A 289 15.20 -10.29 -1.54
C LEU A 289 15.50 -11.09 -2.82
N ALA A 290 15.22 -12.38 -2.81
CA ALA A 290 15.41 -13.23 -3.99
C ALA A 290 14.44 -12.88 -5.13
N ALA A 291 13.21 -12.47 -4.81
CA ALA A 291 12.16 -12.12 -5.78
C ALA A 291 12.23 -10.66 -6.26
N SER A 292 12.93 -9.78 -5.54
CA SER A 292 12.95 -8.34 -5.86
C SER A 292 13.79 -8.05 -7.10
N SER A 293 13.17 -7.41 -8.09
CA SER A 293 13.78 -6.99 -9.36
C SER A 293 14.31 -5.56 -9.35
N THR A 294 13.88 -4.72 -8.39
CA THR A 294 14.26 -3.30 -8.34
C THR A 294 15.36 -3.03 -7.32
N GLY A 295 16.27 -2.09 -7.63
CA GLY A 295 17.31 -1.66 -6.70
C GLY A 295 16.74 -1.11 -5.40
N GLU A 296 15.70 -0.27 -5.49
CA GLU A 296 15.00 0.29 -4.32
C GLU A 296 14.35 -0.79 -3.44
N GLY A 297 13.65 -1.76 -4.06
CA GLY A 297 13.06 -2.87 -3.33
C GLY A 297 14.11 -3.68 -2.58
N ARG A 298 15.21 -4.03 -3.24
CA ARG A 298 16.34 -4.74 -2.62
C ARG A 298 16.97 -3.94 -1.48
N ALA A 299 17.23 -2.64 -1.66
CA ALA A 299 17.78 -1.78 -0.63
C ALA A 299 16.89 -1.72 0.62
N ARG A 300 15.58 -1.59 0.44
CA ARG A 300 14.59 -1.58 1.53
C ARG A 300 14.58 -2.90 2.30
N ILE A 301 14.65 -4.04 1.61
CA ILE A 301 14.69 -5.36 2.23
C ILE A 301 16.00 -5.55 3.00
N LEU A 302 17.15 -5.18 2.42
CA LEU A 302 18.45 -5.23 3.07
C LEU A 302 18.48 -4.37 4.33
N PHE A 303 17.92 -3.15 4.28
CA PHE A 303 17.76 -2.29 5.44
C PHE A 303 16.92 -2.98 6.55
N LYS A 304 15.79 -3.61 6.21
CA LYS A 304 14.96 -4.33 7.21
C LYS A 304 15.69 -5.54 7.81
N LYS A 305 16.48 -6.25 7.01
CA LYS A 305 17.33 -7.35 7.49
C LYS A 305 18.42 -6.81 8.44
N SER A 306 19.05 -5.70 8.10
CA SER A 306 20.07 -5.07 8.95
C SER A 306 19.50 -4.67 10.31
N MET A 307 18.27 -4.14 10.35
CA MET A 307 17.61 -3.84 11.63
C MET A 307 17.41 -5.08 12.49
N SER A 308 17.12 -6.23 11.89
CA SER A 308 16.99 -7.49 12.62
C SER A 308 18.33 -7.98 13.18
N SER A 309 19.44 -7.74 12.46
CA SER A 309 20.80 -8.04 12.94
C SER A 309 21.21 -7.09 14.07
N THR A 310 20.97 -5.78 13.92
CA THR A 310 21.24 -4.77 14.96
C THR A 310 20.55 -5.11 16.28
N ARG A 311 19.26 -5.52 16.24
CA ARG A 311 18.52 -5.90 17.45
C ARG A 311 19.08 -7.11 18.18
N ARG A 312 19.74 -8.01 17.47
CA ARG A 312 20.40 -9.19 18.04
C ARG A 312 21.84 -8.88 18.48
N GLY A 313 22.31 -7.63 18.32
CA GLY A 313 23.67 -7.21 18.63
C GLY A 313 24.71 -7.63 17.57
N HIS A 314 24.26 -8.15 16.42
CA HIS A 314 25.14 -8.56 15.29
C HIS A 314 25.42 -7.33 14.42
N TYR A 315 26.22 -6.39 14.94
CA TYR A 315 26.46 -5.11 14.30
C TYR A 315 27.30 -5.21 13.02
N GLU A 316 28.26 -6.16 12.94
CA GLU A 316 29.06 -6.43 11.75
C GLU A 316 28.16 -6.88 10.60
N ASP A 317 27.31 -7.89 10.82
CA ASP A 317 26.37 -8.39 9.81
C ASP A 317 25.43 -7.27 9.34
N SER A 318 24.98 -6.43 10.28
CA SER A 318 24.13 -5.28 9.96
C SER A 318 24.85 -4.26 9.07
N ILE A 319 26.11 -3.95 9.35
CA ILE A 319 26.93 -3.03 8.55
C ILE A 319 27.10 -3.57 7.12
N ASP A 320 27.35 -4.86 6.96
CA ASP A 320 27.51 -5.47 5.63
C ASP A 320 26.21 -5.40 4.81
N LEU A 321 25.06 -5.63 5.44
CA LEU A 321 23.76 -5.46 4.79
C LEU A 321 23.47 -4.00 4.43
N LEU A 322 23.85 -3.05 5.29
CA LEU A 322 23.65 -1.62 5.05
C LEU A 322 24.56 -1.10 3.93
N ARG A 323 25.80 -1.58 3.82
CA ARG A 323 26.69 -1.25 2.69
C ARG A 323 26.15 -1.78 1.37
N GLN A 324 25.59 -3.00 1.36
CA GLN A 324 24.88 -3.52 0.18
C GLN A 324 23.66 -2.66 -0.18
N ALA A 325 22.90 -2.19 0.81
CA ALA A 325 21.77 -1.30 0.58
C ALA A 325 22.24 0.07 0.05
N GLU A 326 23.31 0.63 0.61
CA GLU A 326 23.90 1.92 0.21
C GLU A 326 24.28 1.95 -1.28
N ALA A 327 24.79 0.86 -1.82
CA ALA A 327 25.12 0.73 -3.24
C ALA A 327 23.89 0.75 -4.18
N LEU A 328 22.67 0.68 -3.65
CA LEU A 328 21.42 0.56 -4.40
C LEU A 328 20.47 1.76 -4.22
N ILE A 329 20.84 2.76 -3.42
CA ILE A 329 19.95 3.88 -3.06
C ILE A 329 20.08 5.12 -3.95
N ASP A 330 20.91 5.10 -4.97
CA ASP A 330 21.01 6.21 -5.91
C ASP A 330 19.76 6.29 -6.78
N GLY A 331 19.13 7.48 -6.79
CA GLY A 331 17.95 7.75 -7.63
C GLY A 331 16.65 7.08 -7.16
N VAL A 332 16.58 6.56 -5.94
CA VAL A 332 15.36 5.95 -5.38
C VAL A 332 14.24 6.98 -5.19
N GLU A 333 12.98 6.56 -5.36
CA GLU A 333 11.82 7.41 -5.14
C GLU A 333 11.57 7.69 -3.66
N ASP A 334 11.85 6.74 -2.78
CA ASP A 334 11.73 6.88 -1.33
C ASP A 334 12.88 7.74 -0.77
N ARG A 335 12.62 9.02 -0.61
CA ARG A 335 13.60 9.99 -0.09
C ARG A 335 14.07 9.69 1.34
N ARG A 336 13.33 8.86 2.09
CA ARG A 336 13.68 8.51 3.47
C ARG A 336 14.67 7.35 3.54
N LEU A 337 14.67 6.46 2.56
CA LEU A 337 15.52 5.27 2.55
C LEU A 337 17.04 5.60 2.62
N PRO A 338 17.58 6.56 1.84
CA PRO A 338 18.97 6.96 1.95
C PRO A 338 19.36 7.42 3.37
N TRP A 339 18.49 8.22 4.01
CA TRP A 339 18.73 8.65 5.39
C TRP A 339 18.71 7.47 6.37
N LEU A 340 17.73 6.56 6.27
CA LEU A 340 17.61 5.38 7.11
C LEU A 340 18.87 4.50 7.02
N VAL A 341 19.38 4.28 5.82
CA VAL A 341 20.55 3.45 5.56
C VAL A 341 21.81 4.11 6.14
N SER A 342 22.11 5.37 5.79
CA SER A 342 23.31 6.07 6.25
C SER A 342 23.31 6.32 7.76
N PHE A 343 22.17 6.67 8.35
CA PHE A 343 22.03 6.83 9.79
C PHE A 343 22.28 5.52 10.54
N SER A 344 21.68 4.41 10.08
CA SER A 344 21.86 3.10 10.70
C SER A 344 23.28 2.59 10.56
N LEU A 345 23.93 2.86 9.43
CA LEU A 345 25.35 2.51 9.21
C LEU A 345 26.24 3.24 10.21
N ALA A 346 26.10 4.57 10.32
CA ALA A 346 26.89 5.36 11.28
C ALA A 346 26.59 4.96 12.74
N SER A 347 25.31 4.65 13.07
CA SER A 347 24.94 4.18 14.41
C SER A 347 25.58 2.83 14.76
N ASN A 348 25.57 1.86 13.85
CA ASN A 348 26.15 0.53 14.08
C ASN A 348 27.68 0.59 14.16
N LEU A 349 28.34 1.44 13.39
CA LEU A 349 29.77 1.72 13.54
C LEU A 349 30.08 2.28 14.94
N GLY A 350 29.23 3.18 15.45
CA GLY A 350 29.32 3.69 16.82
C GLY A 350 29.19 2.59 17.87
N HIS A 351 28.28 1.61 17.70
CA HIS A 351 28.16 0.45 18.61
C HIS A 351 29.40 -0.44 18.62
N LEU A 352 30.12 -0.53 17.52
CA LEU A 352 31.41 -1.25 17.44
C LEU A 352 32.62 -0.42 17.89
N GLY A 353 32.43 0.80 18.41
CA GLY A 353 33.53 1.68 18.79
C GLY A 353 34.32 2.28 17.61
N LYS A 354 33.84 2.09 16.36
CA LYS A 354 34.48 2.63 15.15
C LYS A 354 34.07 4.09 14.92
N TYR A 355 34.29 4.92 15.94
CA TYR A 355 33.80 6.31 15.97
C TYR A 355 34.35 7.21 14.85
N LYS A 356 35.60 6.99 14.41
CA LYS A 356 36.14 7.74 13.28
C LYS A 356 35.47 7.45 11.95
N GLU A 357 35.12 6.18 11.74
CA GLU A 357 34.34 5.79 10.54
C GLU A 357 32.89 6.32 10.62
N ALA A 358 32.27 6.27 11.81
CA ALA A 358 30.96 6.86 12.03
C ALA A 358 30.97 8.38 11.79
N GLU A 359 32.00 9.10 12.28
CA GLU A 359 32.17 10.55 12.10
C GLU A 359 32.25 10.92 10.60
N ALA A 360 32.95 10.13 9.82
CA ALA A 360 33.11 10.37 8.38
C ALA A 360 31.77 10.32 7.61
N LEU A 361 30.77 9.60 8.15
CA LEU A 361 29.43 9.50 7.54
C LEU A 361 28.47 10.62 7.98
N LEU A 362 28.73 11.31 9.09
CA LEU A 362 27.82 12.34 9.63
C LEU A 362 27.44 13.43 8.62
N PRO A 363 28.34 13.95 7.76
CA PRO A 363 27.96 14.92 6.74
C PRO A 363 26.91 14.38 5.76
N THR A 364 27.04 13.13 5.32
CA THR A 364 26.08 12.47 4.41
C THR A 364 24.73 12.25 5.10
N VAL A 365 24.74 11.80 6.35
CA VAL A 365 23.54 11.63 7.17
C VAL A 365 22.82 12.98 7.35
N ARG A 366 23.58 14.05 7.65
CA ARG A 366 23.03 15.41 7.80
C ARG A 366 22.37 15.90 6.53
N GLN A 367 23.07 15.79 5.38
CA GLN A 367 22.51 16.20 4.08
C GLN A 367 21.19 15.48 3.78
N SER A 368 21.12 14.19 4.09
CA SER A 368 19.91 13.39 3.88
C SER A 368 18.76 13.82 4.83
N ALA A 369 19.06 14.06 6.11
CA ALA A 369 18.07 14.53 7.09
C ALA A 369 17.53 15.93 6.75
N GLU A 370 18.36 16.85 6.31
CA GLU A 370 17.95 18.21 5.91
C GLU A 370 17.01 18.20 4.70
N LYS A 371 17.24 17.29 3.74
CA LYS A 371 16.34 17.12 2.58
C LYS A 371 14.95 16.63 2.99
N LEU A 372 14.83 15.89 4.10
CA LEU A 372 13.56 15.39 4.62
C LEU A 372 12.76 16.46 5.37
N LYS A 373 13.42 17.49 5.89
CA LYS A 373 12.82 18.55 6.73
C LYS A 373 12.01 18.00 7.92
N ASN A 374 12.44 16.87 8.49
CA ASN A 374 11.81 16.22 9.63
C ASN A 374 12.62 16.55 10.89
N GLU A 375 12.01 17.25 11.84
CA GLU A 375 12.69 17.71 13.05
C GLU A 375 13.15 16.55 13.93
N LEU A 376 12.34 15.52 14.07
CA LEU A 376 12.71 14.32 14.84
C LEU A 376 13.94 13.62 14.26
N ASP A 377 14.04 13.52 12.93
CA ASP A 377 15.19 12.91 12.27
C ASP A 377 16.46 13.76 12.48
N LEU A 378 16.35 15.08 12.48
CA LEU A 378 17.45 16.00 12.82
C LEU A 378 17.89 15.86 14.28
N LYS A 379 16.94 15.68 15.22
CA LYS A 379 17.29 15.44 16.64
C LYS A 379 17.93 14.08 16.86
N ARG A 380 17.50 13.05 16.13
CA ARG A 380 18.18 11.74 16.14
C ARG A 380 19.60 11.81 15.58
N LEU A 381 19.81 12.59 14.52
CA LEU A 381 21.16 12.87 14.03
C LEU A 381 21.99 13.59 15.10
N ARG A 382 21.44 14.61 15.75
CA ARG A 382 22.13 15.33 16.82
C ARG A 382 22.54 14.40 17.98
N TRP A 383 21.68 13.45 18.29
CA TRP A 383 21.97 12.39 19.26
C TRP A 383 23.14 11.51 18.82
N LEU A 384 23.13 11.05 17.57
CA LEU A 384 24.23 10.26 17.01
C LEU A 384 25.56 11.05 17.04
N GLU A 385 25.55 12.34 16.72
CA GLU A 385 26.72 13.23 16.81
C GLU A 385 27.25 13.30 18.25
N GLY A 386 26.37 13.43 19.23
CA GLY A 386 26.74 13.41 20.65
C GLY A 386 27.44 12.11 21.06
N ARG A 387 26.88 10.96 20.64
CA ARG A 387 27.48 9.63 20.90
C ARG A 387 28.83 9.46 20.22
N VAL A 388 28.96 9.88 18.98
CA VAL A 388 30.24 9.82 18.25
C VAL A 388 31.30 10.73 18.92
N ALA A 389 30.89 11.94 19.30
CA ALA A 389 31.79 12.87 20.03
C ALA A 389 32.26 12.29 21.37
N ALA A 390 31.36 11.65 22.14
CA ALA A 390 31.69 10.96 23.37
C ALA A 390 32.73 9.84 23.14
N GLY A 391 32.50 9.00 22.12
CA GLY A 391 33.43 7.93 21.76
C GLY A 391 34.79 8.41 21.25
N LEU A 392 34.88 9.63 20.71
CA LEU A 392 36.13 10.30 20.32
C LEU A 392 36.76 11.08 21.47
N GLY A 393 36.19 11.06 22.67
CA GLY A 393 36.73 11.78 23.85
C GLY A 393 36.44 13.28 23.85
N ARG A 394 35.58 13.78 22.95
CA ARG A 394 35.20 15.22 22.84
C ARG A 394 34.04 15.55 23.78
N ARG A 395 34.29 15.49 25.09
CA ARG A 395 33.26 15.51 26.13
C ARG A 395 32.34 16.73 26.11
N GLU A 396 32.88 17.93 25.93
CA GLU A 396 32.08 19.15 25.89
C GLU A 396 31.08 19.14 24.72
N GLN A 397 31.53 18.68 23.54
CA GLN A 397 30.69 18.56 22.36
C GLN A 397 29.63 17.49 22.58
N ALA A 398 29.99 16.36 23.20
CA ALA A 398 29.08 15.29 23.54
C ALA A 398 27.98 15.74 24.51
N LEU A 399 28.36 16.39 25.61
CA LEU A 399 27.41 16.91 26.60
C LEU A 399 26.46 17.92 25.98
N ALA A 400 26.97 18.91 25.23
CA ALA A 400 26.12 19.91 24.60
C ALA A 400 25.10 19.27 23.65
N ALA A 401 25.49 18.25 22.87
CA ALA A 401 24.59 17.57 21.96
C ALA A 401 23.54 16.70 22.70
N LEU A 402 23.99 15.93 23.69
CA LEU A 402 23.11 15.03 24.44
C LEU A 402 22.11 15.78 25.31
N GLU A 403 22.51 16.89 25.96
CA GLU A 403 21.61 17.73 26.74
C GLU A 403 20.57 18.44 25.86
N GLU A 404 20.95 18.90 24.66
CA GLU A 404 20.01 19.44 23.69
C GLU A 404 18.94 18.40 23.32
N VAL A 405 19.37 17.18 23.03
CA VAL A 405 18.49 16.08 22.63
C VAL A 405 17.61 15.63 23.81
N LYS A 406 18.16 15.49 25.01
CA LYS A 406 17.40 15.21 26.23
C LYS A 406 16.26 16.21 26.41
N ARG A 407 16.58 17.50 26.34
CA ARG A 407 15.58 18.56 26.50
C ARG A 407 14.46 18.45 25.45
N TYR A 408 14.81 18.27 24.18
CA TYR A 408 13.82 18.11 23.11
C TYR A 408 12.89 16.91 23.37
N PHE A 409 13.43 15.72 23.67
CA PHE A 409 12.58 14.55 23.91
C PHE A 409 11.72 14.67 25.17
N THR A 410 12.20 15.40 26.17
CA THR A 410 11.41 15.71 27.37
C THR A 410 10.24 16.66 27.05
N GLU A 411 10.49 17.72 26.30
CA GLU A 411 9.47 18.69 25.87
C GLU A 411 8.41 18.05 24.97
N GLU A 412 8.83 17.19 24.03
CA GLU A 412 7.96 16.44 23.12
C GLU A 412 7.30 15.22 23.76
N ARG A 413 7.58 14.95 25.03
CA ARG A 413 7.06 13.80 25.82
C ARG A 413 7.39 12.44 25.21
N ILE A 414 8.55 12.28 24.61
CA ILE A 414 9.05 11.02 24.05
C ILE A 414 9.88 10.32 25.15
N ALA A 415 9.19 9.67 26.09
CA ALA A 415 9.77 9.17 27.35
C ALA A 415 11.00 8.28 27.17
N PHE A 416 10.94 7.28 26.29
CA PHE A 416 12.04 6.35 26.10
C PHE A 416 13.29 7.06 25.55
N ASP A 417 13.17 7.90 24.54
CA ASP A 417 14.28 8.61 23.95
C ASP A 417 14.86 9.65 24.93
N ALA A 418 13.99 10.30 25.74
CA ALA A 418 14.42 11.22 26.80
C ALA A 418 15.25 10.50 27.88
N ALA A 419 14.79 9.33 28.33
CA ALA A 419 15.53 8.54 29.33
C ALA A 419 16.86 7.98 28.80
N LEU A 420 16.87 7.49 27.56
CA LEU A 420 18.10 7.01 26.93
C LEU A 420 19.14 8.13 26.79
N ALA A 421 18.71 9.31 26.35
CA ALA A 421 19.58 10.49 26.27
C ALA A 421 20.08 10.93 27.66
N SER A 422 19.19 10.91 28.67
CA SER A 422 19.57 11.23 30.07
C SER A 422 20.60 10.26 30.65
N LEU A 423 20.46 8.95 30.38
CA LEU A 423 21.44 7.95 30.80
C LEU A 423 22.79 8.13 30.11
N GLU A 424 22.79 8.48 28.84
CA GLU A 424 24.05 8.78 28.13
C GLU A 424 24.73 10.03 28.68
N VAL A 425 23.98 11.07 29.09
CA VAL A 425 24.51 12.21 29.83
C VAL A 425 25.03 11.78 31.21
N ALA A 426 24.28 10.91 31.93
CA ALA A 426 24.68 10.39 33.20
C ALA A 426 26.01 9.59 33.17
N VAL A 427 26.25 8.82 32.09
CA VAL A 427 27.55 8.15 31.89
C VAL A 427 28.69 9.16 31.87
N LEU A 428 28.55 10.27 31.12
CA LEU A 428 29.59 11.29 31.05
C LEU A 428 29.80 11.99 32.40
N TYR A 429 28.74 12.30 33.14
CA TYR A 429 28.84 12.87 34.49
C TYR A 429 29.49 11.93 35.49
N LEU A 430 29.17 10.63 35.42
CA LEU A 430 29.79 9.63 36.31
C LEU A 430 31.29 9.46 36.04
N GLU A 431 31.72 9.54 34.77
CA GLU A 431 33.14 9.52 34.42
C GLU A 431 33.90 10.78 34.90
N GLU A 432 33.16 11.88 35.19
CA GLU A 432 33.70 13.12 35.78
C GLU A 432 33.54 13.19 37.32
N GLY A 433 32.91 12.16 37.91
CA GLY A 433 32.61 12.14 39.37
C GLY A 433 31.48 13.11 39.78
N ARG A 434 30.64 13.53 38.89
CA ARG A 434 29.53 14.50 39.11
C ARG A 434 28.26 13.77 39.55
N THR A 435 28.30 13.13 40.69
CA THR A 435 27.22 12.30 41.25
C THR A 435 25.95 13.06 41.58
N ARG A 436 26.08 14.34 41.95
CA ARG A 436 24.95 15.20 42.27
C ARG A 436 24.04 15.45 41.03
N GLU A 437 24.63 15.71 39.89
CA GLU A 437 23.91 15.91 38.63
C GLU A 437 23.26 14.60 38.16
N VAL A 438 23.92 13.46 38.38
CA VAL A 438 23.35 12.14 38.07
C VAL A 438 22.09 11.86 38.90
N LYS A 439 22.07 12.25 40.16
CA LYS A 439 20.89 12.11 41.03
C LYS A 439 19.71 12.91 40.48
N ILE A 440 19.95 14.17 40.05
CA ILE A 440 18.89 15.01 39.44
C ILE A 440 18.33 14.33 38.17
N LEU A 441 19.21 13.81 37.28
CA LEU A 441 18.80 13.10 36.09
C LEU A 441 17.96 11.85 36.40
N ALA A 442 18.34 11.11 37.43
CA ALA A 442 17.62 9.92 37.88
C ALA A 442 16.19 10.25 38.38
N ASP A 443 16.06 11.37 39.16
CA ASP A 443 14.77 11.90 39.61
C ASP A 443 13.87 12.27 38.42
N GLU A 444 14.41 13.01 37.46
CA GLU A 444 13.70 13.40 36.22
C GLU A 444 13.20 12.19 35.40
N MET A 445 14.06 11.19 35.20
CA MET A 445 13.71 9.99 34.43
C MET A 445 12.60 9.18 35.14
N LEU A 446 12.71 8.94 36.43
CA LEU A 446 11.70 8.21 37.20
C LEU A 446 10.33 8.86 37.08
N TRP A 447 10.27 10.19 37.26
CA TRP A 447 9.03 10.96 37.12
C TRP A 447 8.40 10.84 35.73
N ILE A 448 9.23 10.93 34.65
CA ILE A 448 8.73 10.83 33.26
C ILE A 448 8.12 9.45 33.02
N PHE A 449 8.78 8.38 33.49
CA PHE A 449 8.33 7.01 33.28
C PHE A 449 7.06 6.65 34.05
N GLU A 450 6.95 7.11 35.31
CA GLU A 450 5.74 6.92 36.10
C GLU A 450 4.53 7.69 35.54
N ALA A 451 4.77 8.91 35.04
CA ALA A 451 3.71 9.73 34.44
C ALA A 451 3.17 9.22 33.10
N GLN A 452 3.95 8.45 32.35
CA GLN A 452 3.61 8.00 30.99
C GLN A 452 3.17 6.53 30.88
N GLY A 453 3.14 5.78 32.00
CA GLY A 453 2.64 4.40 32.03
C GLY A 453 3.45 3.44 31.14
N VAL A 454 4.77 3.53 31.18
CA VAL A 454 5.70 2.70 30.38
C VAL A 454 5.72 1.25 30.86
N ALA A 455 6.26 0.34 30.04
CA ALA A 455 6.41 -1.06 30.36
C ALA A 455 7.13 -1.28 31.72
N GLU A 456 6.64 -2.24 32.49
CA GLU A 456 7.07 -2.46 33.90
C GLU A 456 8.58 -2.81 34.00
N GLU A 457 9.11 -3.52 32.99
CA GLU A 457 10.54 -3.87 32.91
C GLU A 457 11.42 -2.62 32.72
N ALA A 458 10.96 -1.67 31.92
CA ALA A 458 11.67 -0.41 31.69
C ALA A 458 11.65 0.45 32.97
N LEU A 459 10.51 0.51 33.66
CA LEU A 459 10.36 1.24 34.91
C LEU A 459 11.22 0.61 36.02
N ALA A 460 11.31 -0.72 36.08
CA ALA A 460 12.16 -1.43 37.04
C ALA A 460 13.66 -1.10 36.83
N ALA A 461 14.12 -1.04 35.57
CA ALA A 461 15.50 -0.66 35.24
C ALA A 461 15.82 0.78 35.68
N ILE A 462 14.89 1.72 35.45
CA ILE A 462 15.05 3.11 35.89
C ILE A 462 15.03 3.24 37.41
N ARG A 463 14.17 2.50 38.10
CA ARG A 463 14.12 2.49 39.58
C ARG A 463 15.43 1.97 40.20
N LEU A 464 15.99 0.91 39.61
CA LEU A 464 17.30 0.38 40.07
C LEU A 464 18.40 1.43 39.90
N PHE A 465 18.45 2.10 38.76
CA PHE A 465 19.43 3.18 38.52
C PHE A 465 19.20 4.36 39.48
N TYR A 466 17.94 4.76 39.70
CA TYR A 466 17.56 5.81 40.64
C TYR A 466 18.00 5.50 42.08
N GLU A 467 17.77 4.27 42.58
CA GLU A 467 18.19 3.86 43.89
C GLU A 467 19.72 3.93 44.06
N ALA A 468 20.47 3.46 43.07
CA ALA A 468 21.92 3.54 43.08
C ALA A 468 22.43 5.01 43.03
N ALA A 469 21.81 5.86 42.21
CA ALA A 469 22.14 7.27 42.12
C ALA A 469 21.83 8.00 43.45
N THR A 470 20.73 7.67 44.12
CA THR A 470 20.33 8.24 45.40
C THR A 470 21.33 7.92 46.51
N ARG A 471 21.90 6.70 46.49
CA ARG A 471 22.95 6.27 47.42
C ARG A 471 24.36 6.67 47.05
N GLU A 472 24.53 7.41 45.94
CA GLU A 472 25.80 7.77 45.32
C GLU A 472 26.66 6.54 44.95
N GLU A 473 26.00 5.40 44.69
CA GLU A 473 26.61 4.12 44.30
C GLU A 473 26.49 3.89 42.76
N ALA A 474 25.84 4.79 42.04
CA ALA A 474 25.68 4.67 40.58
C ALA A 474 27.07 4.72 39.89
N THR A 475 27.27 3.81 38.95
CA THR A 475 28.46 3.74 38.11
C THR A 475 28.12 3.93 36.66
N ALA A 476 29.12 4.36 35.86
CA ALA A 476 28.95 4.45 34.42
C ALA A 476 28.58 3.10 33.79
N GLU A 477 29.04 1.99 34.37
CA GLU A 477 28.68 0.66 33.90
C GLU A 477 27.20 0.35 34.17
N LEU A 478 26.66 0.69 35.36
CA LEU A 478 25.24 0.54 35.66
C LEU A 478 24.37 1.38 34.75
N ALA A 479 24.79 2.61 34.43
CA ALA A 479 24.09 3.47 33.46
C ALA A 479 24.06 2.84 32.07
N ARG A 480 25.17 2.27 31.58
CA ARG A 480 25.23 1.56 30.28
C ARG A 480 24.34 0.31 30.27
N GLN A 481 24.33 -0.47 31.34
CA GLN A 481 23.46 -1.63 31.48
C GLN A 481 21.98 -1.23 31.46
N THR A 482 21.63 -0.13 32.12
CA THR A 482 20.26 0.42 32.09
C THR A 482 19.86 0.85 30.68
N VAL A 483 20.77 1.48 29.92
CA VAL A 483 20.54 1.80 28.49
C VAL A 483 20.21 0.54 27.68
N GLU A 484 20.96 -0.55 27.87
CA GLU A 484 20.73 -1.80 27.13
C GLU A 484 19.39 -2.47 27.53
N LEU A 485 19.01 -2.40 28.80
CA LEU A 485 17.70 -2.90 29.28
C LEU A 485 16.55 -2.09 28.70
N LEU A 486 16.65 -0.76 28.69
CA LEU A 486 15.63 0.10 28.07
C LEU A 486 15.48 -0.17 26.58
N ARG A 487 16.58 -0.30 25.84
CA ARG A 487 16.55 -0.63 24.43
C ARG A 487 15.86 -1.97 24.14
N LYS A 488 16.05 -2.96 25.02
CA LYS A 488 15.35 -4.25 24.92
C LYS A 488 13.86 -4.15 25.23
N ALA A 489 13.49 -3.32 26.19
CA ALA A 489 12.08 -3.12 26.59
C ALA A 489 11.28 -2.27 25.57
N GLN A 490 11.93 -1.52 24.70
CA GLN A 490 11.32 -0.76 23.61
C GLN A 490 10.93 -1.64 22.39
N LEU A 491 11.35 -2.90 22.39
CA LEU A 491 11.16 -3.87 21.29
C LEU A 491 9.87 -4.66 21.44
#